data_a5fd55b1e6c44a585481222bdb2eabd0
#
_entry.id   a5fd55b1e6c44a585481222bdb2eabd0
#
_cell.length_a   1.000
_cell.length_b   1.000
_cell.length_c   1.000
_cell.angle_alpha   90.00
_cell.angle_beta   90.00
_cell.angle_gamma   90.00
#
_symmetry.space_group_name_H-M   'P 1'
#
loop_
_entity.id
_entity.type
_entity.pdbx_description
1 polymer ?
#
loop_
_entity_poly.entity_id
_entity_poly.type
_entity_poly.pdbx_seq_one_letter_code
_entity_poly.pdbx_strand_id
1 'polypeptide(L)'
;MLIEILSEDKSGAVVVQRLAERIAENEGVEVEVNVHPHRGCGSLPKDMTAAPPKFASSLLDLLPAKLRAYNKVYGGKDIILIIAMDSDDNDPQELRQEIYSCASRFAPDIRSIVGLSTEEIEAWMLGDKAAVCDAYPDCRKDILDSYEQDSVCGTWEVLCRVISDNAEELIEIGYPAIGHYKALWAETISRYMVPQKNISPSFNTFKMALITALKNPVPIYRRRVF
;
A
#
# COMPACT_ATOMS: atom_id res chain seq x y z
N MET A 1 3.17 -9.22 -17.28
CA MET A 1 1.96 -9.12 -16.43
C MET A 1 1.76 -7.66 -16.04
N LEU A 2 0.50 -7.15 -15.97
CA LEU A 2 0.23 -5.78 -15.53
C LEU A 2 -0.12 -5.76 -14.04
N ILE A 3 0.46 -4.81 -13.28
CA ILE A 3 0.08 -4.50 -11.91
C ILE A 3 -0.43 -3.05 -11.87
N GLU A 4 -1.67 -2.86 -11.43
CA GLU A 4 -2.26 -1.55 -11.20
C GLU A 4 -2.33 -1.32 -9.68
N ILE A 5 -1.80 -0.21 -9.19
CA ILE A 5 -1.78 0.13 -7.77
C ILE A 5 -2.66 1.35 -7.54
N LEU A 6 -3.71 1.20 -6.74
CA LEU A 6 -4.49 2.29 -6.20
C LEU A 6 -3.99 2.53 -4.77
N SER A 7 -3.37 3.66 -4.52
CA SER A 7 -2.85 4.01 -3.20
C SER A 7 -3.59 5.20 -2.60
N GLU A 8 -3.70 5.21 -1.29
CA GLU A 8 -4.32 6.30 -0.54
C GLU A 8 -3.60 7.63 -0.74
N ASP A 9 -2.26 7.59 -0.75
CA ASP A 9 -1.40 8.76 -0.86
C ASP A 9 -0.14 8.50 -1.71
N LYS A 10 0.75 9.50 -1.76
CA LYS A 10 2.00 9.41 -2.52
C LYS A 10 3.08 8.60 -1.81
N SER A 11 3.14 8.63 -0.49
CA SER A 11 4.14 7.90 0.32
C SER A 11 3.93 6.40 0.16
N GLY A 12 2.70 5.95 0.42
CA GLY A 12 2.29 4.56 0.21
C GLY A 12 2.48 4.10 -1.23
N ALA A 13 2.15 4.97 -2.21
CA ALA A 13 2.34 4.69 -3.63
C ALA A 13 3.78 4.27 -3.98
N VAL A 14 4.76 5.06 -3.52
CA VAL A 14 6.18 4.81 -3.81
C VAL A 14 6.68 3.53 -3.14
N VAL A 15 6.35 3.33 -1.86
CA VAL A 15 6.76 2.14 -1.10
C VAL A 15 6.18 0.88 -1.72
N VAL A 16 4.85 0.86 -1.98
CA VAL A 16 4.15 -0.30 -2.52
C VAL A 16 4.63 -0.63 -3.93
N GLN A 17 4.86 0.38 -4.78
CA GLN A 17 5.39 0.17 -6.12
C GLN A 17 6.73 -0.58 -6.07
N ARG A 18 7.70 -0.04 -5.34
CA ARG A 18 9.05 -0.63 -5.28
C ARG A 18 9.07 -2.02 -4.67
N LEU A 19 8.24 -2.22 -3.64
CA LEU A 19 8.11 -3.54 -3.03
C LEU A 19 7.46 -4.54 -3.98
N ALA A 20 6.43 -4.14 -4.73
CA ALA A 20 5.78 -5.00 -5.71
C ALA A 20 6.72 -5.38 -6.87
N GLU A 21 7.48 -4.42 -7.40
CA GLU A 21 8.51 -4.66 -8.42
C GLU A 21 9.57 -5.65 -7.94
N ARG A 22 10.10 -5.46 -6.73
CA ARG A 22 11.11 -6.37 -6.15
C ARG A 22 10.57 -7.76 -5.83
N ILE A 23 9.34 -7.84 -5.35
CA ILE A 23 8.69 -9.14 -5.11
C ILE A 23 8.53 -9.88 -6.45
N ALA A 24 8.07 -9.20 -7.50
CA ALA A 24 7.92 -9.79 -8.82
C ALA A 24 9.27 -10.23 -9.41
N GLU A 25 10.31 -9.41 -9.30
CA GLU A 25 11.68 -9.74 -9.71
C GLU A 25 12.21 -10.98 -8.99
N ASN A 26 12.02 -11.06 -7.66
CA ASN A 26 12.44 -12.21 -6.85
C ASN A 26 11.71 -13.51 -7.22
N GLU A 27 10.48 -13.40 -7.72
CA GLU A 27 9.69 -14.54 -8.20
C GLU A 27 9.94 -14.84 -9.70
N GLY A 28 10.82 -14.07 -10.35
CA GLY A 28 11.15 -14.25 -11.78
C GLY A 28 10.01 -13.85 -12.72
N VAL A 29 9.12 -12.97 -12.31
CA VAL A 29 7.97 -12.50 -13.09
C VAL A 29 8.22 -11.09 -13.61
N GLU A 30 8.22 -10.93 -14.94
CA GLU A 30 8.28 -9.60 -15.56
C GLU A 30 6.93 -8.88 -15.42
N VAL A 31 6.96 -7.66 -14.88
CA VAL A 31 5.76 -6.86 -14.61
C VAL A 31 5.92 -5.44 -15.16
N GLU A 32 4.80 -4.88 -15.62
CA GLU A 32 4.60 -3.45 -15.82
C GLU A 32 3.77 -2.93 -14.65
N VAL A 33 4.21 -1.87 -13.98
CA VAL A 33 3.54 -1.36 -12.77
C VAL A 33 3.08 0.07 -13.02
N ASN A 34 1.77 0.30 -12.89
CA ASN A 34 1.16 1.62 -12.94
C ASN A 34 0.63 1.99 -11.55
N VAL A 35 0.84 3.25 -11.14
CA VAL A 35 0.50 3.71 -9.80
C VAL A 35 -0.41 4.94 -9.85
N HIS A 36 -1.46 4.90 -9.04
CA HIS A 36 -2.51 5.93 -8.97
C HIS A 36 -2.70 6.37 -7.51
N PRO A 37 -1.92 7.36 -7.02
CA PRO A 37 -2.12 7.92 -5.69
C PRO A 37 -3.39 8.76 -5.62
N HIS A 38 -4.08 8.72 -4.49
CA HIS A 38 -5.27 9.50 -4.18
C HIS A 38 -4.95 10.61 -3.16
N ARG A 39 -5.99 11.23 -2.62
CA ARG A 39 -5.88 12.26 -1.59
C ARG A 39 -6.59 11.81 -0.33
N GLY A 40 -5.96 10.86 0.37
CA GLY A 40 -6.46 10.26 1.60
C GLY A 40 -7.36 9.05 1.38
N CYS A 41 -7.72 8.41 2.48
CA CYS A 41 -8.51 7.18 2.54
C CYS A 41 -9.95 7.41 2.08
N GLY A 42 -10.67 8.37 2.68
CA GLY A 42 -12.11 8.54 2.53
C GLY A 42 -12.92 7.42 3.18
N SER A 43 -14.10 7.13 2.62
CA SER A 43 -14.96 6.03 3.09
C SER A 43 -15.73 5.40 1.94
N LEU A 44 -16.10 4.12 2.07
CA LEU A 44 -16.95 3.48 1.07
C LEU A 44 -18.35 4.15 1.05
N PRO A 45 -18.85 4.55 -0.13
CA PRO A 45 -20.14 5.20 -0.23
C PRO A 45 -21.29 4.23 0.12
N LYS A 46 -22.35 4.73 0.78
CA LYS A 46 -23.54 3.92 1.10
C LYS A 46 -24.15 3.27 -0.14
N ASP A 47 -24.27 4.03 -1.23
CA ASP A 47 -24.66 3.50 -2.53
C ASP A 47 -23.42 3.34 -3.42
N MET A 48 -22.83 2.15 -3.39
CA MET A 48 -21.65 1.81 -4.19
C MET A 48 -21.93 1.71 -5.70
N THR A 49 -23.22 1.75 -6.11
CA THR A 49 -23.59 1.69 -7.54
C THR A 49 -23.68 3.07 -8.16
N ALA A 50 -23.86 4.10 -7.35
CA ALA A 50 -23.93 5.50 -7.79
C ALA A 50 -22.59 5.97 -8.41
N ALA A 51 -22.68 7.04 -9.17
CA ALA A 51 -21.48 7.77 -9.60
C ALA A 51 -20.83 8.45 -8.38
N PRO A 52 -19.49 8.50 -8.30
CA PRO A 52 -18.83 9.19 -7.20
C PRO A 52 -19.14 10.70 -7.22
N PRO A 53 -19.09 11.38 -6.08
CA PRO A 53 -19.23 12.83 -6.01
C PRO A 53 -18.26 13.54 -6.98
N LYS A 54 -18.69 14.66 -7.58
CA LYS A 54 -17.93 15.38 -8.63
C LYS A 54 -16.50 15.75 -8.22
N PHE A 55 -16.27 15.98 -6.93
CA PHE A 55 -14.95 16.39 -6.38
C PHE A 55 -14.32 15.31 -5.49
N ALA A 56 -14.82 14.07 -5.53
CA ALA A 56 -14.21 12.97 -4.81
C ALA A 56 -12.76 12.77 -5.29
N SER A 57 -11.85 12.65 -4.34
CA SER A 57 -10.40 12.47 -4.62
C SER A 57 -9.76 11.42 -3.73
N SER A 58 -10.48 10.93 -2.71
CA SER A 58 -10.04 9.91 -1.78
C SER A 58 -10.24 8.50 -2.36
N LEU A 59 -9.44 7.56 -1.88
CA LEU A 59 -9.38 6.21 -2.43
C LEU A 59 -10.72 5.49 -2.34
N LEU A 60 -11.30 5.39 -1.14
CA LEU A 60 -12.50 4.59 -0.90
C LEU A 60 -13.77 5.22 -1.52
N ASP A 61 -13.86 6.55 -1.57
CA ASP A 61 -14.99 7.22 -2.24
C ASP A 61 -15.04 6.90 -3.75
N LEU A 62 -13.88 6.70 -4.36
CA LEU A 62 -13.74 6.38 -5.78
C LEU A 62 -13.72 4.87 -6.07
N LEU A 63 -13.41 4.04 -5.08
CA LEU A 63 -13.09 2.63 -5.26
C LEU A 63 -14.18 1.85 -6.03
N PRO A 64 -15.47 1.90 -5.68
CA PRO A 64 -16.49 1.13 -6.40
C PRO A 64 -16.58 1.49 -7.89
N ALA A 65 -16.43 2.77 -8.22
CA ALA A 65 -16.46 3.24 -9.62
C ALA A 65 -15.20 2.81 -10.39
N LYS A 66 -14.02 2.92 -9.76
CA LYS A 66 -12.76 2.46 -10.33
C LYS A 66 -12.78 0.95 -10.57
N LEU A 67 -13.25 0.16 -9.62
CA LEU A 67 -13.37 -1.30 -9.76
C LEU A 67 -14.25 -1.68 -10.96
N ARG A 68 -15.41 -1.04 -11.13
CA ARG A 68 -16.26 -1.26 -12.32
C ARG A 68 -15.54 -0.92 -13.63
N ALA A 69 -14.79 0.20 -13.64
CA ALA A 69 -14.03 0.62 -14.81
C ALA A 69 -12.89 -0.38 -15.12
N TYR A 70 -12.12 -0.79 -14.12
CA TYR A 70 -11.08 -1.80 -14.27
C TYR A 70 -11.62 -3.14 -14.75
N ASN A 71 -12.73 -3.62 -14.16
CA ASN A 71 -13.35 -4.87 -14.58
C ASN A 71 -13.81 -4.83 -16.04
N LYS A 72 -14.36 -3.69 -16.48
CA LYS A 72 -14.78 -3.49 -17.88
C LYS A 72 -13.59 -3.51 -18.85
N VAL A 73 -12.45 -2.93 -18.47
CA VAL A 73 -11.27 -2.78 -19.36
C VAL A 73 -10.37 -4.01 -19.32
N TYR A 74 -10.21 -4.60 -18.14
CA TYR A 74 -9.19 -5.62 -17.87
C TYR A 74 -9.76 -6.96 -17.41
N GLY A 75 -11.07 -7.10 -17.21
CA GLY A 75 -11.67 -8.36 -16.77
C GLY A 75 -11.27 -9.54 -17.64
N GLY A 76 -10.77 -10.60 -17.01
CA GLY A 76 -10.24 -11.79 -17.69
C GLY A 76 -8.86 -11.63 -18.34
N LYS A 77 -8.19 -10.49 -18.18
CA LYS A 77 -6.79 -10.29 -18.59
C LYS A 77 -5.82 -10.63 -17.45
N ASP A 78 -4.56 -10.78 -17.80
CA ASP A 78 -3.49 -11.06 -16.83
C ASP A 78 -3.05 -9.77 -16.11
N ILE A 79 -3.86 -9.38 -15.14
CA ILE A 79 -3.68 -8.18 -14.31
C ILE A 79 -3.83 -8.52 -12.83
N ILE A 80 -3.08 -7.80 -12.01
CA ILE A 80 -3.24 -7.72 -10.55
C ILE A 80 -3.60 -6.29 -10.20
N LEU A 81 -4.68 -6.08 -9.45
CA LEU A 81 -5.06 -4.79 -8.89
C LEU A 81 -4.71 -4.77 -7.40
N ILE A 82 -3.78 -3.92 -7.02
CA ILE A 82 -3.40 -3.68 -5.62
C ILE A 82 -4.16 -2.46 -5.12
N ILE A 83 -4.85 -2.61 -4.00
CA ILE A 83 -5.50 -1.52 -3.26
C ILE A 83 -4.68 -1.35 -1.98
N ALA A 84 -3.92 -0.27 -1.88
CA ALA A 84 -2.97 -0.03 -0.80
C ALA A 84 -3.36 1.20 0.01
N MET A 85 -3.41 1.03 1.33
CA MET A 85 -3.81 2.08 2.26
C MET A 85 -3.37 1.79 3.69
N ASP A 86 -3.46 2.79 4.51
CA ASP A 86 -3.23 2.73 5.95
C ASP A 86 -4.49 2.26 6.67
N SER A 87 -4.33 1.56 7.80
CA SER A 87 -5.50 1.17 8.62
C SER A 87 -5.94 2.29 9.54
N ASP A 88 -5.09 3.28 9.80
CA ASP A 88 -5.31 4.30 10.80
C ASP A 88 -5.84 3.66 12.11
N ASP A 89 -6.94 4.19 12.66
CA ASP A 89 -7.61 3.69 13.88
C ASP A 89 -8.62 2.56 13.61
N ASN A 90 -8.75 2.08 12.36
CA ASN A 90 -9.72 1.04 12.02
C ASN A 90 -9.19 -0.35 12.39
N ASP A 91 -10.11 -1.29 12.65
CA ASP A 91 -9.74 -2.70 12.73
C ASP A 91 -9.25 -3.19 11.36
N PRO A 92 -7.98 -3.64 11.25
CA PRO A 92 -7.41 -4.02 9.95
C PRO A 92 -8.10 -5.23 9.31
N GLN A 93 -8.73 -6.11 10.09
CA GLN A 93 -9.42 -7.29 9.56
C GLN A 93 -10.78 -6.90 8.97
N GLU A 94 -11.54 -6.06 9.68
CA GLU A 94 -12.82 -5.55 9.20
C GLU A 94 -12.63 -4.71 7.94
N LEU A 95 -11.71 -3.74 7.95
CA LEU A 95 -11.41 -2.90 6.80
C LEU A 95 -10.97 -3.72 5.58
N ARG A 96 -10.10 -4.71 5.78
CA ARG A 96 -9.67 -5.63 4.72
C ARG A 96 -10.85 -6.38 4.12
N GLN A 97 -11.75 -6.89 4.96
CA GLN A 97 -12.93 -7.62 4.52
C GLN A 97 -13.90 -6.75 3.72
N GLU A 98 -14.10 -5.50 4.13
CA GLU A 98 -14.93 -4.54 3.41
C GLU A 98 -14.36 -4.25 2.01
N ILE A 99 -13.05 -4.01 1.90
CA ILE A 99 -12.39 -3.73 0.62
C ILE A 99 -12.46 -4.97 -0.29
N TYR A 100 -12.20 -6.17 0.23
CA TYR A 100 -12.33 -7.41 -0.56
C TYR A 100 -13.77 -7.67 -1.01
N SER A 101 -14.75 -7.39 -0.17
CA SER A 101 -16.18 -7.52 -0.52
C SER A 101 -16.55 -6.55 -1.65
N CYS A 102 -16.06 -5.32 -1.58
CA CYS A 102 -16.23 -4.32 -2.64
C CYS A 102 -15.55 -4.78 -3.94
N ALA A 103 -14.30 -5.25 -3.88
CA ALA A 103 -13.56 -5.71 -5.05
C ALA A 103 -14.23 -6.94 -5.69
N SER A 104 -14.64 -7.92 -4.90
CA SER A 104 -15.35 -9.13 -5.39
C SER A 104 -16.68 -8.79 -6.05
N ARG A 105 -17.38 -7.78 -5.56
CA ARG A 105 -18.66 -7.35 -6.12
C ARG A 105 -18.51 -6.62 -7.45
N PHE A 106 -17.53 -5.72 -7.59
CA PHE A 106 -17.44 -4.80 -8.72
C PHE A 106 -16.32 -5.12 -9.71
N ALA A 107 -15.37 -5.98 -9.32
CA ALA A 107 -14.29 -6.45 -10.17
C ALA A 107 -14.04 -7.96 -10.03
N PRO A 108 -15.08 -8.82 -10.18
CA PRO A 108 -14.97 -10.27 -9.94
C PRO A 108 -14.00 -10.98 -10.90
N ASP A 109 -13.69 -10.38 -12.04
CA ASP A 109 -12.83 -10.96 -13.06
C ASP A 109 -11.37 -10.46 -12.98
N ILE A 110 -11.04 -9.71 -11.90
CA ILE A 110 -9.70 -9.18 -11.64
C ILE A 110 -9.14 -9.78 -10.33
N ARG A 111 -7.87 -10.15 -10.34
CA ARG A 111 -7.16 -10.53 -9.12
C ARG A 111 -6.87 -9.27 -8.30
N SER A 112 -7.63 -9.08 -7.24
CA SER A 112 -7.47 -7.93 -6.33
C SER A 112 -6.70 -8.33 -5.07
N ILE A 113 -5.76 -7.50 -4.64
CA ILE A 113 -4.96 -7.65 -3.42
C ILE A 113 -5.13 -6.40 -2.58
N VAL A 114 -5.32 -6.57 -1.28
CA VAL A 114 -5.38 -5.48 -0.32
C VAL A 114 -4.06 -5.42 0.44
N GLY A 115 -3.30 -4.34 0.21
CA GLY A 115 -2.11 -3.96 0.96
C GLY A 115 -2.51 -2.99 2.06
N LEU A 116 -2.68 -3.49 3.27
CA LEU A 116 -3.11 -2.69 4.41
C LEU A 116 -1.97 -2.64 5.43
N SER A 117 -1.36 -1.47 5.60
CA SER A 117 -0.37 -1.20 6.63
C SER A 117 -1.06 -1.01 7.98
N THR A 118 -0.46 -1.54 9.04
CA THR A 118 -0.99 -1.30 10.38
C THR A 118 -0.64 0.12 10.79
N GLU A 119 -1.64 0.89 11.20
CA GLU A 119 -1.59 2.31 11.44
C GLU A 119 -1.21 3.06 10.15
N GLU A 120 0.07 3.07 9.78
CA GLU A 120 0.59 3.83 8.65
C GLU A 120 1.65 3.05 7.87
N ILE A 121 1.94 3.47 6.62
CA ILE A 121 2.92 2.83 5.74
C ILE A 121 4.34 2.83 6.33
N GLU A 122 4.63 3.72 7.26
CA GLU A 122 5.88 3.78 8.01
C GLU A 122 6.16 2.49 8.79
N ALA A 123 5.13 1.74 9.19
CA ALA A 123 5.29 0.42 9.81
C ALA A 123 6.05 -0.56 8.88
N TRP A 124 5.78 -0.50 7.57
CA TRP A 124 6.50 -1.32 6.61
C TRP A 124 7.96 -0.86 6.43
N MET A 125 8.23 0.44 6.49
CA MET A 125 9.59 0.96 6.45
C MET A 125 10.38 0.58 7.70
N LEU A 126 9.80 0.73 8.90
CA LEU A 126 10.39 0.31 10.18
C LEU A 126 10.58 -1.22 10.27
N GLY A 127 9.80 -1.98 9.50
CA GLY A 127 9.93 -3.43 9.39
C GLY A 127 11.24 -3.90 8.74
N ASP A 128 11.91 -3.05 7.96
CA ASP A 128 13.25 -3.33 7.40
C ASP A 128 14.28 -2.38 8.03
N LYS A 129 14.68 -2.70 9.25
CA LYS A 129 15.65 -1.89 10.03
C LYS A 129 16.95 -1.62 9.28
N ALA A 130 17.41 -2.59 8.47
CA ALA A 130 18.62 -2.43 7.67
C ALA A 130 18.41 -1.34 6.61
N ALA A 131 17.27 -1.35 5.93
CA ALA A 131 16.95 -0.34 4.93
C ALA A 131 16.88 1.08 5.51
N VAL A 132 16.34 1.22 6.73
CA VAL A 132 16.30 2.51 7.45
C VAL A 132 17.73 3.00 7.72
N CYS A 133 18.62 2.14 8.24
CA CYS A 133 19.99 2.51 8.55
C CYS A 133 20.86 2.73 7.30
N ASP A 134 20.60 2.01 6.21
CA ASP A 134 21.30 2.23 4.93
C ASP A 134 20.87 3.56 4.27
N ALA A 135 19.60 3.94 4.46
CA ALA A 135 19.07 5.22 3.97
C ALA A 135 19.52 6.40 4.84
N TYR A 136 19.62 6.20 6.14
CA TYR A 136 20.00 7.18 7.16
C TYR A 136 21.10 6.61 8.07
N PRO A 137 22.39 6.74 7.70
CA PRO A 137 23.50 6.12 8.45
C PRO A 137 23.58 6.54 9.92
N ASP A 138 23.15 7.77 10.23
CA ASP A 138 23.14 8.32 11.58
C ASP A 138 21.83 8.03 12.35
N CYS A 139 21.02 7.06 11.85
CA CYS A 139 19.73 6.70 12.48
C CYS A 139 19.93 6.26 13.95
N ARG A 140 18.97 6.62 14.80
CA ARG A 140 18.95 6.25 16.21
C ARG A 140 18.50 4.81 16.39
N LYS A 141 19.48 3.90 16.44
CA LYS A 141 19.24 2.44 16.51
C LYS A 141 18.54 2.00 17.79
N ASP A 142 18.77 2.68 18.89
CA ASP A 142 18.10 2.43 20.18
C ASP A 142 16.58 2.60 20.07
N ILE A 143 16.12 3.66 19.40
CA ILE A 143 14.70 3.89 19.13
C ILE A 143 14.18 2.86 18.13
N LEU A 144 14.90 2.65 17.02
CA LEU A 144 14.51 1.69 16.00
C LEU A 144 14.39 0.26 16.56
N ASP A 145 15.28 -0.12 17.48
CA ASP A 145 15.26 -1.45 18.09
C ASP A 145 14.17 -1.61 19.15
N SER A 146 13.72 -0.50 19.76
CA SER A 146 12.61 -0.51 20.71
C SER A 146 11.21 -0.54 20.07
N TYR A 147 11.12 -0.26 18.75
CA TYR A 147 9.83 -0.28 18.06
C TYR A 147 9.28 -1.71 17.98
N GLU A 148 8.06 -1.89 18.49
CA GLU A 148 7.29 -3.12 18.33
C GLU A 148 6.58 -3.11 16.98
N GLN A 149 6.84 -4.15 16.17
CA GLN A 149 6.35 -4.22 14.80
C GLN A 149 4.82 -4.21 14.72
N ASP A 150 4.30 -3.32 13.87
CA ASP A 150 2.86 -3.13 13.65
C ASP A 150 2.09 -2.70 14.93
N SER A 151 2.78 -2.08 15.90
CA SER A 151 2.10 -1.42 17.01
C SER A 151 1.46 -0.10 16.57
N VAL A 152 0.30 0.22 17.15
CA VAL A 152 -0.36 1.52 16.99
C VAL A 152 0.20 2.48 18.02
N CYS A 153 1.08 3.39 17.62
CA CYS A 153 1.86 4.19 18.57
C CYS A 153 2.30 5.57 18.03
N GLY A 154 1.74 6.01 16.89
CA GLY A 154 2.26 7.15 16.15
C GLY A 154 3.48 6.73 15.34
N THR A 155 3.26 5.84 14.36
CA THR A 155 4.34 5.15 13.63
C THR A 155 5.24 6.12 12.85
N TRP A 156 4.67 7.16 12.24
CA TRP A 156 5.47 8.17 11.54
C TRP A 156 6.31 9.02 12.50
N GLU A 157 5.81 9.32 13.73
CA GLU A 157 6.57 10.01 14.76
C GLU A 157 7.76 9.17 15.24
N VAL A 158 7.55 7.85 15.38
CA VAL A 158 8.65 6.92 15.69
C VAL A 158 9.69 6.97 14.58
N LEU A 159 9.30 6.84 13.31
CA LEU A 159 10.23 6.93 12.19
C LEU A 159 10.94 8.28 12.17
N CYS A 160 10.22 9.39 12.40
CA CYS A 160 10.79 10.72 12.49
C CYS A 160 11.89 10.81 13.56
N ARG A 161 11.63 10.26 14.76
CA ARG A 161 12.62 10.22 15.85
C ARG A 161 13.82 9.33 15.54
N VAL A 162 13.64 8.30 14.75
CA VAL A 162 14.72 7.42 14.31
C VAL A 162 15.68 8.12 13.36
N ILE A 163 15.16 8.93 12.41
CA ILE A 163 15.95 9.41 11.27
C ILE A 163 16.26 10.92 11.29
N SER A 164 15.67 11.70 12.21
CA SER A 164 15.79 13.16 12.22
C SER A 164 16.30 13.68 13.54
N ASP A 165 17.32 14.58 13.50
CA ASP A 165 17.85 15.23 14.68
C ASP A 165 16.87 16.23 15.30
N ASN A 166 16.01 16.86 14.46
CA ASN A 166 14.99 17.83 14.86
C ASN A 166 13.58 17.21 14.87
N ALA A 167 13.47 15.96 15.26
CA ALA A 167 12.21 15.19 15.18
C ALA A 167 11.06 15.87 15.92
N GLU A 168 11.27 16.39 17.15
CA GLU A 168 10.21 17.00 17.94
C GLU A 168 9.66 18.28 17.29
N GLU A 169 10.52 19.07 16.62
CA GLU A 169 10.08 20.24 15.85
C GLU A 169 9.21 19.84 14.65
N LEU A 170 9.60 18.77 13.95
CA LEU A 170 8.83 18.27 12.81
C LEU A 170 7.49 17.67 13.24
N ILE A 171 7.46 16.98 14.38
CA ILE A 171 6.24 16.42 14.97
C ILE A 171 5.29 17.56 15.41
N GLU A 172 5.81 18.62 16.02
CA GLU A 172 5.02 19.79 16.43
C GLU A 172 4.43 20.54 15.22
N ILE A 173 5.18 20.65 14.11
CA ILE A 173 4.69 21.26 12.86
C ILE A 173 3.48 20.48 12.31
N GLY A 174 3.54 19.16 12.30
CA GLY A 174 2.44 18.29 11.89
C GLY A 174 1.95 18.50 10.45
N TYR A 175 0.71 18.07 10.21
CA TYR A 175 0.07 18.25 8.91
C TYR A 175 -0.36 19.69 8.65
N PRO A 176 -0.30 20.19 7.38
CA PRO A 176 0.04 19.42 6.15
C PRO A 176 1.55 19.37 5.84
N ALA A 177 2.40 20.08 6.57
CA ALA A 177 3.81 20.24 6.24
C ALA A 177 4.56 18.92 6.31
N ILE A 178 4.28 18.06 7.28
CA ILE A 178 4.94 16.75 7.47
C ILE A 178 4.73 15.81 6.28
N GLY A 179 3.64 15.94 5.52
CA GLY A 179 3.38 15.11 4.35
C GLY A 179 4.48 15.17 3.28
N HIS A 180 5.16 16.31 3.17
CA HIS A 180 6.32 16.42 2.28
C HIS A 180 7.52 15.57 2.78
N TYR A 181 7.76 15.60 4.08
CA TYR A 181 8.84 14.81 4.69
C TYR A 181 8.53 13.30 4.62
N LYS A 182 7.30 12.89 4.92
CA LYS A 182 6.87 11.48 4.78
C LYS A 182 7.10 10.97 3.36
N ALA A 183 6.76 11.75 2.33
CA ALA A 183 7.01 11.39 0.94
C ALA A 183 8.53 11.26 0.64
N LEU A 184 9.37 12.14 1.19
CA LEU A 184 10.82 12.07 1.04
C LEU A 184 11.41 10.83 1.75
N TRP A 185 10.94 10.52 2.96
CA TRP A 185 11.35 9.32 3.70
C TRP A 185 10.99 8.06 2.95
N ALA A 186 9.74 7.98 2.45
CA ALA A 186 9.26 6.87 1.63
C ALA A 186 10.13 6.68 0.37
N GLU A 187 10.43 7.77 -0.35
CA GLU A 187 11.29 7.74 -1.53
C GLU A 187 12.72 7.28 -1.20
N THR A 188 13.27 7.69 -0.07
CA THR A 188 14.64 7.40 0.33
C THR A 188 14.78 5.98 0.85
N ILE A 189 13.97 5.59 1.86
CA ILE A 189 14.07 4.29 2.53
C ILE A 189 13.71 3.15 1.58
N SER A 190 12.63 3.31 0.78
CA SER A 190 12.17 2.24 -0.11
C SER A 190 13.19 1.82 -1.16
N ARG A 191 14.22 2.64 -1.44
CA ARG A 191 15.36 2.25 -2.30
C ARG A 191 16.20 1.12 -1.72
N TYR A 192 16.24 0.99 -0.41
CA TYR A 192 17.05 0.02 0.31
C TYR A 192 16.25 -1.18 0.82
N MET A 193 14.90 -1.07 0.87
CA MET A 193 14.05 -2.13 1.42
C MET A 193 14.20 -3.44 0.64
N VAL A 194 14.36 -4.53 1.38
CA VAL A 194 14.46 -5.90 0.86
C VAL A 194 13.27 -6.71 1.36
N PRO A 195 12.33 -7.15 0.48
CA PRO A 195 11.11 -7.83 0.91
C PRO A 195 11.32 -9.05 1.82
N GLN A 196 12.46 -9.75 1.68
CA GLN A 196 12.80 -10.93 2.50
C GLN A 196 13.28 -10.57 3.90
N LYS A 197 13.79 -9.34 4.12
CA LYS A 197 14.30 -8.87 5.41
C LYS A 197 13.24 -8.17 6.25
N ASN A 198 12.14 -7.80 5.62
CA ASN A 198 11.08 -7.07 6.30
C ASN A 198 10.32 -7.97 7.26
N ILE A 199 10.25 -7.57 8.53
CA ILE A 199 9.64 -8.35 9.62
C ILE A 199 8.24 -7.86 10.01
N SER A 200 7.70 -6.79 9.39
CA SER A 200 6.34 -6.33 9.65
C SER A 200 5.32 -7.42 9.27
N PRO A 201 4.43 -7.83 10.19
CA PRO A 201 3.39 -8.81 9.93
C PRO A 201 2.42 -8.38 8.84
N SER A 202 1.99 -7.11 8.82
CA SER A 202 1.07 -6.56 7.82
C SER A 202 1.71 -6.55 6.42
N PHE A 203 2.99 -6.18 6.31
CA PHE A 203 3.74 -6.31 5.07
C PHE A 203 3.86 -7.76 4.62
N ASN A 204 4.20 -8.69 5.52
CA ASN A 204 4.33 -10.10 5.17
C ASN A 204 3.01 -10.70 4.66
N THR A 205 1.87 -10.24 5.20
CA THR A 205 0.54 -10.61 4.69
C THR A 205 0.36 -10.13 3.24
N PHE A 206 0.68 -8.88 2.96
CA PHE A 206 0.65 -8.32 1.60
C PHE A 206 1.60 -9.07 0.66
N LYS A 207 2.86 -9.29 1.07
CA LYS A 207 3.87 -10.01 0.29
C LYS A 207 3.39 -11.41 -0.13
N MET A 208 2.84 -12.17 0.81
CA MET A 208 2.33 -13.53 0.51
C MET A 208 1.14 -13.51 -0.44
N ALA A 209 0.23 -12.54 -0.30
CA ALA A 209 -0.89 -12.37 -1.22
C ALA A 209 -0.40 -12.05 -2.63
N LEU A 210 0.58 -11.16 -2.78
CA LEU A 210 1.16 -10.80 -4.06
C LEU A 210 1.90 -11.98 -4.71
N ILE A 211 2.74 -12.69 -3.97
CA ILE A 211 3.43 -13.91 -4.47
C ILE A 211 2.40 -14.93 -4.96
N THR A 212 1.34 -15.15 -4.20
CA THR A 212 0.28 -16.08 -4.59
C THR A 212 -0.40 -15.65 -5.89
N ALA A 213 -0.67 -14.35 -6.05
CA ALA A 213 -1.29 -13.83 -7.27
C ALA A 213 -0.35 -13.89 -8.48
N LEU A 214 0.95 -13.65 -8.30
CA LEU A 214 1.97 -13.75 -9.34
C LEU A 214 2.11 -15.18 -9.87
N LYS A 215 2.04 -16.17 -8.97
CA LYS A 215 2.17 -17.62 -9.33
C LYS A 215 0.92 -18.24 -9.93
N ASN A 216 -0.24 -17.63 -9.76
CA ASN A 216 -1.52 -18.14 -10.25
C ASN A 216 -2.10 -17.21 -11.32
N PRO A 217 -1.52 -17.15 -12.54
CA PRO A 217 -2.06 -16.35 -13.62
C PRO A 217 -3.49 -16.79 -13.95
N VAL A 218 -4.34 -15.84 -14.35
CA VAL A 218 -5.72 -16.16 -14.78
C VAL A 218 -5.64 -17.08 -15.99
N PRO A 219 -6.28 -18.26 -15.97
CA PRO A 219 -6.34 -19.11 -17.14
C PRO A 219 -6.96 -18.35 -18.33
N ILE A 220 -6.29 -18.33 -19.48
CA ILE A 220 -6.72 -17.64 -20.71
C ILE A 220 -8.10 -18.18 -21.23
N TYR A 221 -8.64 -19.23 -20.61
CA TYR A 221 -9.79 -20.00 -21.07
C TYR A 221 -11.18 -19.54 -20.58
N ARG A 222 -11.33 -18.34 -20.03
CA ARG A 222 -12.69 -17.79 -19.75
C ARG A 222 -13.14 -16.71 -20.74
N ARG A 223 -12.82 -16.84 -22.02
CA ARG A 223 -13.64 -16.20 -23.05
C ARG A 223 -14.91 -17.03 -23.23
N ARG A 224 -15.96 -16.73 -22.49
CA ARG A 224 -17.30 -17.06 -22.97
C ARG A 224 -17.53 -16.22 -24.23
N VAL A 225 -17.42 -16.89 -25.38
CA VAL A 225 -18.01 -16.40 -26.63
C VAL A 225 -19.50 -16.46 -26.42
N PHE A 226 -20.15 -15.32 -26.35
CA PHE A 226 -21.56 -15.15 -26.58
C PHE A 226 -21.73 -14.26 -27.81
#